data_d157b624f9df92c1826774199531b7ce
#
_entry.id   d157b624f9df92c1826774199531b7ce
#
_cell.length_a   1.000
_cell.length_b   1.000
_cell.length_c   1.000
_cell.angle_alpha   90.00
_cell.angle_beta   90.00
_cell.angle_gamma   90.00
#
_symmetry.space_group_name_H-M   'P 1'
#
loop_
_entity.id
_entity.type
_entity.pdbx_description
1 polymer ?
#
loop_
_entity_poly.entity_id
_entity_poly.type
_entity_poly.pdbx_seq_one_letter_code
_entity_poly.pdbx_strand_id
1 'polypeptide(L)'
;MKKIILILTAISFALLNSGCSSGKFTSKAEKNGWKLSMQSYTFHLFSAAEALEKTQQLGLKYIEIYPGQKMGDDFGDAVFGYNLSNDNQEKLKKLAASKGVKIVSSGVWTASREEWEKIFSFARNMDMEFISAEPAREDWDVVESLAREYGIKVATHNHPNENSSWKPEILLDYIAQRDALLGSSADVGHFKRMNVEPISALKELQGRLISLHFKDIAPQENNNTLEDVVWGTGVLDVKSMLQELKRQKFKGYFTIEYEANWENNLPEIKESIDYFNKIAKELW
;
A
#
# COMPACT_ATOMS: atom_id res chain seq x y z
N MET A 1 -53.36 -60.34 26.17
CA MET A 1 -53.31 -59.06 25.46
C MET A 1 -52.13 -58.25 26.03
N LYS A 2 -50.96 -58.24 25.33
CA LYS A 2 -49.76 -57.56 25.77
C LYS A 2 -49.73 -56.22 25.00
N LYS A 3 -49.78 -55.10 25.72
CA LYS A 3 -49.62 -53.74 25.16
C LYS A 3 -48.12 -53.47 24.95
N ILE A 4 -47.72 -53.22 23.69
CA ILE A 4 -46.39 -52.80 23.33
C ILE A 4 -46.42 -51.28 23.40
N ILE A 5 -45.61 -50.71 24.29
CA ILE A 5 -45.34 -49.23 24.38
C ILE A 5 -44.16 -48.94 23.48
N LEU A 6 -44.42 -48.17 22.41
CA LEU A 6 -43.40 -47.60 21.50
C LEU A 6 -42.86 -46.34 22.10
N ILE A 7 -41.59 -46.35 22.53
CA ILE A 7 -40.91 -45.14 22.99
C ILE A 7 -40.20 -44.54 21.77
N LEU A 8 -40.71 -43.39 21.28
CA LEU A 8 -40.03 -42.56 20.28
C LEU A 8 -38.99 -41.69 20.99
N THR A 9 -37.72 -42.02 20.81
CA THR A 9 -36.60 -41.16 21.18
C THR A 9 -36.37 -40.12 20.06
N ALA A 10 -36.78 -38.90 20.30
CA ALA A 10 -36.42 -37.75 19.45
C ALA A 10 -34.96 -37.37 19.69
N ILE A 11 -34.11 -37.65 18.72
CA ILE A 11 -32.72 -37.16 18.72
C ILE A 11 -32.75 -35.73 18.18
N SER A 12 -32.63 -34.75 19.07
CA SER A 12 -32.44 -33.36 18.72
C SER A 12 -30.99 -33.16 18.24
N PHE A 13 -30.82 -33.00 16.93
CA PHE A 13 -29.55 -32.55 16.35
C PHE A 13 -29.41 -31.05 16.64
N ALA A 14 -28.67 -30.70 17.67
CA ALA A 14 -28.22 -29.34 17.90
C ALA A 14 -27.12 -29.02 16.87
N LEU A 15 -27.49 -28.31 15.82
CA LEU A 15 -26.54 -27.65 14.92
C LEU A 15 -25.79 -26.60 15.73
N LEU A 16 -24.62 -26.94 16.21
CA LEU A 16 -23.66 -25.98 16.70
C LEU A 16 -23.17 -25.14 15.50
N ASN A 17 -23.86 -24.05 15.24
CA ASN A 17 -23.36 -22.98 14.43
C ASN A 17 -22.14 -22.37 15.17
N SER A 18 -20.96 -22.94 14.95
CA SER A 18 -19.70 -22.31 15.29
C SER A 18 -19.53 -21.13 14.33
N GLY A 19 -20.22 -20.04 14.62
CA GLY A 19 -19.92 -18.75 14.06
C GLY A 19 -18.50 -18.41 14.47
N CYS A 20 -17.52 -18.67 13.59
CA CYS A 20 -16.18 -18.11 13.72
C CYS A 20 -16.34 -16.59 13.63
N SER A 21 -16.57 -15.97 14.76
CA SER A 21 -16.32 -14.55 14.95
C SER A 21 -14.81 -14.38 14.76
N SER A 22 -14.40 -14.06 13.55
CA SER A 22 -13.05 -13.57 13.27
C SER A 22 -12.91 -12.21 13.95
N GLY A 23 -12.66 -12.22 15.24
CA GLY A 23 -12.18 -11.05 15.95
C GLY A 23 -10.97 -10.55 15.17
N LYS A 24 -11.08 -9.35 14.60
CA LYS A 24 -9.98 -8.70 13.85
C LYS A 24 -8.80 -8.57 14.79
N PHE A 25 -7.91 -9.56 14.79
CA PHE A 25 -6.65 -9.47 15.52
C PHE A 25 -5.82 -8.37 14.87
N THR A 26 -5.81 -7.20 15.49
CA THR A 26 -4.92 -6.12 15.11
C THR A 26 -3.52 -6.47 15.60
N SER A 27 -2.54 -6.53 14.69
CA SER A 27 -1.16 -6.84 15.04
C SER A 27 -0.58 -5.78 15.99
N LYS A 28 0.51 -6.12 16.71
CA LYS A 28 1.23 -5.11 17.52
C LYS A 28 1.71 -3.94 16.67
N ALA A 29 2.19 -4.19 15.45
CA ALA A 29 2.58 -3.17 14.50
C ALA A 29 1.43 -2.21 14.22
N GLU A 30 0.26 -2.72 13.85
CA GLU A 30 -0.91 -1.91 13.52
C GLU A 30 -1.41 -1.09 14.74
N LYS A 31 -1.39 -1.65 15.95
CA LYS A 31 -1.71 -0.92 17.19
C LYS A 31 -0.77 0.28 17.44
N ASN A 32 0.46 0.18 16.95
CA ASN A 32 1.45 1.24 17.05
C ASN A 32 1.46 2.18 15.83
N GLY A 33 0.52 2.00 14.89
CA GLY A 33 0.31 2.87 13.74
C GLY A 33 1.03 2.43 12.46
N TRP A 34 1.63 1.24 12.45
CA TRP A 34 2.23 0.65 11.25
C TRP A 34 1.20 -0.18 10.51
N LYS A 35 0.90 0.21 9.29
CA LYS A 35 -0.12 -0.43 8.46
C LYS A 35 0.55 -1.04 7.23
N LEU A 36 0.44 -2.36 7.06
CA LEU A 36 0.84 -3.01 5.80
C LEU A 36 -0.22 -2.73 4.74
N SER A 37 0.20 -2.23 3.61
CA SER A 37 -0.60 -1.95 2.42
C SER A 37 -0.02 -2.70 1.22
N MET A 38 -0.78 -2.84 0.15
CA MET A 38 -0.33 -3.39 -1.12
C MET A 38 -0.27 -2.29 -2.18
N GLN A 39 0.79 -2.23 -2.98
CA GLN A 39 0.78 -1.50 -4.25
C GLN A 39 0.23 -2.41 -5.36
N SER A 40 -0.84 -1.99 -6.00
CA SER A 40 -1.49 -2.84 -7.00
C SER A 40 -0.67 -3.06 -8.27
N TYR A 41 0.37 -2.27 -8.50
CA TYR A 41 1.31 -2.50 -9.61
C TYR A 41 2.03 -3.85 -9.49
N THR A 42 2.23 -4.35 -8.28
CA THR A 42 2.64 -5.74 -8.00
C THR A 42 1.78 -6.77 -8.73
N PHE A 43 0.55 -6.41 -9.05
CA PHE A 43 -0.43 -7.23 -9.76
C PHE A 43 -0.85 -6.60 -11.10
N HIS A 44 0.07 -5.92 -11.80
CA HIS A 44 -0.25 -5.19 -13.04
C HIS A 44 -0.72 -6.09 -14.19
N LEU A 45 -0.43 -7.40 -14.13
CA LEU A 45 -0.98 -8.39 -15.07
C LEU A 45 -2.45 -8.72 -14.81
N PHE A 46 -3.00 -8.26 -13.68
CA PHE A 46 -4.36 -8.52 -13.23
C PHE A 46 -5.16 -7.23 -13.13
N SER A 47 -6.47 -7.35 -13.08
CA SER A 47 -7.38 -6.21 -12.87
C SER A 47 -7.31 -5.68 -11.42
N ALA A 48 -7.83 -4.46 -11.21
CA ALA A 48 -7.96 -3.90 -9.88
C ALA A 48 -8.88 -4.73 -8.97
N ALA A 49 -9.93 -5.36 -9.52
CA ALA A 49 -10.79 -6.29 -8.80
C ALA A 49 -10.01 -7.52 -8.31
N GLU A 50 -9.17 -8.12 -9.16
CA GLU A 50 -8.30 -9.24 -8.79
C GLU A 50 -7.19 -8.81 -7.83
N ALA A 51 -6.64 -7.60 -7.99
CA ALA A 51 -5.67 -7.04 -7.04
C ALA A 51 -6.27 -6.90 -5.63
N LEU A 52 -7.54 -6.50 -5.52
CA LEU A 52 -8.28 -6.48 -4.24
C LEU A 52 -8.44 -7.90 -3.66
N GLU A 53 -8.69 -8.92 -4.49
CA GLU A 53 -8.78 -10.32 -4.03
C GLU A 53 -7.44 -10.84 -3.52
N LYS A 54 -6.37 -10.59 -4.27
CA LYS A 54 -5.01 -10.96 -3.87
C LYS A 54 -4.60 -10.27 -2.56
N THR A 55 -4.95 -8.99 -2.41
CA THR A 55 -4.74 -8.23 -1.16
C THR A 55 -5.48 -8.86 0.03
N GLN A 56 -6.74 -9.26 -0.17
CA GLN A 56 -7.52 -9.99 0.84
C GLN A 56 -6.91 -11.36 1.17
N GLN A 57 -6.47 -12.13 0.16
CA GLN A 57 -5.82 -13.45 0.35
C GLN A 57 -4.54 -13.35 1.19
N LEU A 58 -3.80 -12.26 1.05
CA LEU A 58 -2.61 -11.95 1.86
C LEU A 58 -2.96 -11.50 3.29
N GLY A 59 -4.24 -11.34 3.62
CA GLY A 59 -4.70 -10.84 4.92
C GLY A 59 -4.47 -9.34 5.14
N LEU A 60 -4.17 -8.61 4.08
CA LEU A 60 -3.97 -7.16 4.13
C LEU A 60 -5.31 -6.43 4.09
N LYS A 61 -5.34 -5.24 4.72
CA LYS A 61 -6.54 -4.40 4.83
C LYS A 61 -6.47 -3.12 4.01
N TYR A 62 -5.33 -2.82 3.40
CA TYR A 62 -5.06 -1.56 2.73
C TYR A 62 -4.42 -1.81 1.37
N ILE A 63 -4.78 -0.96 0.40
CA ILE A 63 -4.22 -0.99 -0.95
C ILE A 63 -4.04 0.44 -1.47
N GLU A 64 -2.96 0.63 -2.19
CA GLU A 64 -2.72 1.73 -3.12
C GLU A 64 -2.93 1.20 -4.54
N ILE A 65 -3.77 1.86 -5.36
CA ILE A 65 -4.05 1.42 -6.73
C ILE A 65 -3.34 2.34 -7.71
N TYR A 66 -2.58 1.77 -8.66
CA TYR A 66 -1.89 2.57 -9.66
C TYR A 66 -2.85 3.06 -10.74
N PRO A 67 -2.68 4.32 -11.24
CA PRO A 67 -3.51 4.88 -12.30
C PRO A 67 -3.30 4.14 -13.62
N GLY A 68 -4.40 3.84 -14.33
CA GLY A 68 -4.39 3.10 -15.59
C GLY A 68 -4.61 1.60 -15.47
N GLN A 69 -4.70 1.04 -14.27
CA GLN A 69 -5.02 -0.37 -14.08
C GLN A 69 -6.41 -0.70 -14.61
N LYS A 70 -6.56 -1.76 -15.41
CA LYS A 70 -7.87 -2.26 -15.82
C LYS A 70 -8.70 -2.62 -14.60
N MET A 71 -10.00 -2.26 -14.63
CA MET A 71 -10.86 -2.46 -13.48
C MET A 71 -11.34 -3.90 -13.28
N GLY A 72 -11.50 -4.66 -14.37
CA GLY A 72 -12.03 -6.02 -14.42
C GLY A 72 -13.41 -6.08 -15.08
N ASP A 73 -13.88 -7.29 -15.37
CA ASP A 73 -15.03 -7.54 -16.26
C ASP A 73 -16.31 -6.83 -15.83
N ASP A 74 -16.55 -6.74 -14.54
CA ASP A 74 -17.72 -6.05 -14.00
C ASP A 74 -17.76 -4.53 -14.29
N PHE A 75 -16.65 -3.96 -14.73
CA PHE A 75 -16.46 -2.53 -14.99
C PHE A 75 -16.33 -2.22 -16.49
N GLY A 76 -16.46 -3.23 -17.38
CA GLY A 76 -16.21 -3.09 -18.80
C GLY A 76 -14.77 -2.66 -19.09
N ASP A 77 -14.59 -1.76 -20.05
CA ASP A 77 -13.26 -1.26 -20.46
C ASP A 77 -12.70 -0.16 -19.54
N ALA A 78 -13.32 0.08 -18.39
CA ALA A 78 -12.88 1.13 -17.48
C ALA A 78 -11.49 0.86 -16.92
N VAL A 79 -10.71 1.93 -16.74
CA VAL A 79 -9.43 1.92 -16.07
C VAL A 79 -9.49 2.78 -14.81
N PHE A 80 -8.69 2.44 -13.82
CA PHE A 80 -8.59 3.18 -12.58
C PHE A 80 -7.94 4.55 -12.81
N GLY A 81 -8.56 5.60 -12.30
CA GLY A 81 -8.05 6.96 -12.38
C GLY A 81 -9.14 8.01 -12.29
N TYR A 82 -8.79 9.28 -12.35
CA TYR A 82 -9.70 10.42 -12.17
C TYR A 82 -10.81 10.53 -13.24
N ASN A 83 -10.69 9.81 -14.36
CA ASN A 83 -11.74 9.71 -15.37
C ASN A 83 -12.78 8.61 -15.09
N LEU A 84 -12.60 7.85 -14.01
CA LEU A 84 -13.55 6.80 -13.62
C LEU A 84 -14.89 7.44 -13.24
N SER A 85 -15.98 6.94 -13.83
CA SER A 85 -17.33 7.45 -13.53
C SER A 85 -17.67 7.30 -12.05
N ASN A 86 -18.51 8.18 -11.53
CA ASN A 86 -18.94 8.13 -10.13
C ASN A 86 -19.60 6.78 -9.77
N ASP A 87 -20.36 6.19 -10.69
CA ASP A 87 -20.98 4.87 -10.47
C ASP A 87 -19.90 3.78 -10.31
N ASN A 88 -18.87 3.82 -11.13
CA ASN A 88 -17.76 2.88 -11.03
C ASN A 88 -16.90 3.15 -9.78
N GLN A 89 -16.72 4.40 -9.36
CA GLN A 89 -16.06 4.74 -8.10
C GLN A 89 -16.81 4.13 -6.91
N GLU A 90 -18.14 4.32 -6.83
CA GLU A 90 -18.96 3.75 -5.78
C GLU A 90 -18.98 2.21 -5.82
N LYS A 91 -19.04 1.63 -7.02
CA LYS A 91 -18.97 0.17 -7.21
C LYS A 91 -17.65 -0.39 -6.70
N LEU A 92 -16.53 0.27 -7.01
CA LEU A 92 -15.20 -0.13 -6.55
C LEU A 92 -15.06 -0.03 -5.03
N LYS A 93 -15.54 1.06 -4.42
CA LYS A 93 -15.55 1.21 -2.95
C LYS A 93 -16.33 0.08 -2.28
N LYS A 94 -17.50 -0.27 -2.81
CA LYS A 94 -18.32 -1.39 -2.29
C LYS A 94 -17.59 -2.72 -2.45
N LEU A 95 -16.94 -2.96 -3.58
CA LEU A 95 -16.16 -4.17 -3.83
C LEU A 95 -14.99 -4.27 -2.82
N ALA A 96 -14.22 -3.21 -2.65
CA ALA A 96 -13.13 -3.18 -1.68
C ALA A 96 -13.62 -3.43 -0.25
N ALA A 97 -14.70 -2.77 0.15
CA ALA A 97 -15.32 -2.95 1.46
C ALA A 97 -15.83 -4.39 1.68
N SER A 98 -16.40 -5.03 0.66
CA SER A 98 -16.86 -6.44 0.74
C SER A 98 -15.71 -7.42 0.98
N LYS A 99 -14.51 -7.07 0.53
CA LYS A 99 -13.28 -7.84 0.76
C LYS A 99 -12.55 -7.44 2.06
N GLY A 100 -13.08 -6.47 2.81
CA GLY A 100 -12.44 -5.93 4.00
C GLY A 100 -11.17 -5.14 3.73
N VAL A 101 -11.00 -4.66 2.49
CA VAL A 101 -9.87 -3.85 2.03
C VAL A 101 -10.29 -2.40 1.88
N LYS A 102 -9.47 -1.45 2.31
CA LYS A 102 -9.64 -0.02 2.10
C LYS A 102 -8.63 0.46 1.06
N ILE A 103 -9.10 1.17 0.04
CA ILE A 103 -8.24 1.91 -0.89
C ILE A 103 -7.81 3.17 -0.16
N VAL A 104 -6.52 3.23 0.23
CA VAL A 104 -6.01 4.33 1.06
C VAL A 104 -5.30 5.40 0.26
N SER A 105 -4.90 5.06 -0.93
CA SER A 105 -4.08 5.90 -1.80
C SER A 105 -4.22 5.47 -3.25
N SER A 106 -3.79 6.34 -4.12
CA SER A 106 -3.54 6.09 -5.53
C SER A 106 -2.19 6.66 -5.93
N GLY A 107 -1.48 5.95 -6.76
CA GLY A 107 -0.17 6.40 -7.27
C GLY A 107 0.62 5.28 -7.98
N VAL A 108 1.70 5.64 -8.64
CA VAL A 108 2.36 6.95 -8.58
C VAL A 108 1.83 7.83 -9.71
N TRP A 109 1.37 9.02 -9.35
CA TRP A 109 0.90 9.99 -10.33
C TRP A 109 2.04 10.89 -10.83
N THR A 110 2.17 10.96 -12.15
CA THR A 110 2.80 12.08 -12.85
C THR A 110 1.70 12.76 -13.65
N ALA A 111 1.56 14.06 -13.53
CA ALA A 111 0.43 14.79 -14.10
C ALA A 111 0.83 16.17 -14.59
N SER A 112 0.12 16.70 -15.56
CA SER A 112 0.21 18.12 -15.92
C SER A 112 -0.45 18.98 -14.85
N ARG A 113 -0.12 20.27 -14.84
CA ARG A 113 -0.63 21.23 -13.86
C ARG A 113 -2.17 21.26 -13.78
N GLU A 114 -2.83 21.10 -14.91
CA GLU A 114 -4.30 21.15 -15.03
C GLU A 114 -4.99 19.88 -14.57
N GLU A 115 -4.24 18.78 -14.40
CA GLU A 115 -4.80 17.51 -13.98
C GLU A 115 -4.84 17.36 -12.47
N TRP A 116 -4.05 18.11 -11.72
CA TRP A 116 -3.95 17.96 -10.27
C TRP A 116 -5.29 18.12 -9.57
N GLU A 117 -6.10 19.09 -9.94
CA GLU A 117 -7.43 19.27 -9.34
C GLU A 117 -8.32 18.04 -9.54
N LYS A 118 -8.28 17.41 -10.73
CA LYS A 118 -9.05 16.19 -11.01
C LYS A 118 -8.59 15.02 -10.15
N ILE A 119 -7.26 14.90 -9.95
CA ILE A 119 -6.67 13.84 -9.11
C ILE A 119 -7.08 14.03 -7.66
N PHE A 120 -7.05 15.25 -7.12
CA PHE A 120 -7.47 15.54 -5.75
C PHE A 120 -8.97 15.32 -5.56
N SER A 121 -9.81 15.76 -6.51
CA SER A 121 -11.25 15.50 -6.51
C SER A 121 -11.54 14.00 -6.52
N PHE A 122 -10.88 13.25 -7.37
CA PHE A 122 -10.97 11.80 -7.42
C PHE A 122 -10.55 11.15 -6.09
N ALA A 123 -9.41 11.53 -5.55
CA ALA A 123 -8.92 11.00 -4.28
C ALA A 123 -9.91 11.26 -3.12
N ARG A 124 -10.54 12.44 -3.10
CA ARG A 124 -11.61 12.78 -2.14
C ARG A 124 -12.85 11.91 -2.31
N ASN A 125 -13.32 11.73 -3.54
CA ASN A 125 -14.48 10.89 -3.85
C ASN A 125 -14.25 9.42 -3.48
N MET A 126 -13.00 8.97 -3.58
CA MET A 126 -12.60 7.61 -3.22
C MET A 126 -12.22 7.45 -1.74
N ASP A 127 -12.38 8.47 -0.90
CA ASP A 127 -12.05 8.47 0.53
C ASP A 127 -10.57 8.11 0.82
N MET A 128 -9.66 8.53 -0.06
CA MET A 128 -8.23 8.29 0.09
C MET A 128 -7.61 9.18 1.17
N GLU A 129 -6.59 8.66 1.86
CA GLU A 129 -5.87 9.39 2.91
C GLU A 129 -4.70 10.21 2.34
N PHE A 130 -4.14 9.77 1.23
CA PHE A 130 -3.04 10.45 0.55
C PHE A 130 -3.00 10.10 -0.95
N ILE A 131 -2.25 10.88 -1.69
CA ILE A 131 -1.91 10.66 -3.10
C ILE A 131 -0.40 10.39 -3.15
N SER A 132 0.02 9.28 -3.77
CA SER A 132 1.41 9.02 -4.09
C SER A 132 1.72 9.61 -5.47
N ALA A 133 2.74 10.49 -5.57
CA ALA A 133 2.96 11.25 -6.78
C ALA A 133 4.42 11.71 -6.95
N GLU A 134 4.76 12.11 -8.17
CA GLU A 134 5.98 12.82 -8.53
C GLU A 134 5.62 14.14 -9.20
N PRO A 135 5.25 15.18 -8.44
CA PRO A 135 4.91 16.48 -9.01
C PRO A 135 6.08 17.09 -9.77
N ALA A 136 5.80 17.75 -10.90
CA ALA A 136 6.80 18.60 -11.56
C ALA A 136 7.24 19.72 -10.61
N ARG A 137 8.49 20.16 -10.75
CA ARG A 137 9.08 21.16 -9.83
C ARG A 137 8.33 22.47 -9.80
N GLU A 138 7.73 22.84 -10.90
CA GLU A 138 6.91 24.03 -11.09
C GLU A 138 5.49 23.92 -10.53
N ASP A 139 5.03 22.74 -10.17
CA ASP A 139 3.63 22.52 -9.75
C ASP A 139 3.41 22.52 -8.23
N TRP A 140 4.47 22.64 -7.44
CA TRP A 140 4.39 22.55 -5.99
C TRP A 140 3.44 23.57 -5.33
N ASP A 141 3.29 24.76 -5.90
CA ASP A 141 2.34 25.76 -5.43
C ASP A 141 0.89 25.33 -5.59
N VAL A 142 0.56 24.72 -6.74
CA VAL A 142 -0.78 24.17 -7.01
C VAL A 142 -1.03 22.94 -6.15
N VAL A 143 -0.08 22.00 -6.10
CA VAL A 143 -0.21 20.77 -5.32
C VAL A 143 -0.40 21.09 -3.83
N GLU A 144 0.34 22.06 -3.27
CA GLU A 144 0.17 22.49 -1.89
C GLU A 144 -1.21 23.13 -1.64
N SER A 145 -1.66 24.01 -2.55
CA SER A 145 -2.96 24.65 -2.44
C SER A 145 -4.09 23.63 -2.42
N LEU A 146 -4.05 22.67 -3.35
CA LEU A 146 -5.03 21.58 -3.44
C LEU A 146 -4.94 20.64 -2.24
N ALA A 147 -3.75 20.30 -1.76
CA ALA A 147 -3.59 19.48 -0.56
C ALA A 147 -4.31 20.10 0.65
N ARG A 148 -4.18 21.42 0.85
CA ARG A 148 -4.89 22.15 1.90
C ARG A 148 -6.41 22.18 1.67
N GLU A 149 -6.85 22.49 0.45
CA GLU A 149 -8.26 22.61 0.10
C GLU A 149 -9.02 21.28 0.29
N TYR A 150 -8.42 20.19 -0.20
CA TYR A 150 -9.00 18.86 -0.13
C TYR A 150 -8.73 18.15 1.20
N GLY A 151 -7.77 18.62 2.00
CA GLY A 151 -7.32 17.97 3.23
C GLY A 151 -6.66 16.61 2.99
N ILE A 152 -6.03 16.42 1.83
CA ILE A 152 -5.39 15.17 1.39
C ILE A 152 -3.89 15.35 1.35
N LYS A 153 -3.14 14.40 1.91
CA LYS A 153 -1.68 14.42 1.89
C LYS A 153 -1.14 14.08 0.50
N VAL A 154 0.03 14.61 0.18
CA VAL A 154 0.80 14.19 -0.99
C VAL A 154 2.11 13.57 -0.54
N ALA A 155 2.27 12.31 -0.87
CA ALA A 155 3.44 11.50 -0.56
C ALA A 155 4.31 11.39 -1.82
N THR A 156 5.41 12.14 -1.85
CA THR A 156 6.30 12.17 -3.02
C THR A 156 7.10 10.88 -3.10
N HIS A 157 6.98 10.21 -4.23
CA HIS A 157 7.71 9.00 -4.58
C HIS A 157 9.06 9.33 -5.23
N ASN A 158 9.99 8.39 -5.22
CA ASN A 158 11.36 8.57 -5.70
C ASN A 158 11.79 7.48 -6.69
N HIS A 159 11.21 7.47 -7.91
CA HIS A 159 11.73 6.61 -8.97
C HIS A 159 13.22 6.87 -9.24
N PRO A 160 14.00 5.86 -9.66
CA PRO A 160 15.42 6.00 -9.93
C PRO A 160 15.67 6.69 -11.27
N ASN A 161 15.25 7.93 -11.38
CA ASN A 161 15.44 8.77 -12.55
C ASN A 161 16.46 9.87 -12.24
N GLU A 162 17.58 9.90 -12.95
CA GLU A 162 18.68 10.85 -12.70
C GLU A 162 18.25 12.31 -12.81
N ASN A 163 17.25 12.61 -13.66
CA ASN A 163 16.83 13.98 -13.94
C ASN A 163 15.67 14.47 -13.08
N SER A 164 14.89 13.58 -12.50
CA SER A 164 13.67 13.90 -11.74
C SER A 164 13.58 13.22 -10.38
N SER A 165 14.61 12.48 -9.99
CA SER A 165 14.54 11.71 -8.74
C SER A 165 14.42 12.62 -7.52
N TRP A 166 13.46 12.31 -6.67
CA TRP A 166 13.24 12.97 -5.40
C TRP A 166 14.09 12.32 -4.30
N LYS A 167 15.41 12.54 -4.38
CA LYS A 167 16.31 12.18 -3.27
C LYS A 167 15.93 12.99 -2.02
N PRO A 168 16.21 12.48 -0.80
CA PRO A 168 15.79 13.13 0.43
C PRO A 168 16.14 14.63 0.49
N GLU A 169 17.38 14.97 0.19
CA GLU A 169 17.87 16.36 0.21
C GLU A 169 17.11 17.24 -0.77
N ILE A 170 16.82 16.74 -1.97
CA ILE A 170 16.10 17.49 -3.01
C ILE A 170 14.64 17.70 -2.59
N LEU A 171 13.96 16.64 -2.14
CA LEU A 171 12.58 16.73 -1.69
C LEU A 171 12.46 17.70 -0.51
N LEU A 172 13.35 17.60 0.47
CA LEU A 172 13.32 18.45 1.66
C LEU A 172 13.52 19.93 1.31
N ASP A 173 14.38 20.27 0.36
CA ASP A 173 14.53 21.64 -0.12
C ASP A 173 13.21 22.22 -0.66
N TYR A 174 12.41 21.39 -1.35
CA TYR A 174 11.12 21.81 -1.88
C TYR A 174 10.02 21.93 -0.83
N ILE A 175 10.00 21.04 0.17
CA ILE A 175 8.90 20.97 1.12
C ILE A 175 9.22 21.58 2.49
N ALA A 176 10.47 22.01 2.75
CA ALA A 176 10.90 22.48 4.08
C ALA A 176 10.03 23.60 4.66
N GLN A 177 9.62 24.54 3.84
CA GLN A 177 8.78 25.70 4.21
C GLN A 177 7.31 25.54 3.82
N ARG A 178 6.91 24.33 3.36
CA ARG A 178 5.56 24.04 2.91
C ARG A 178 4.76 23.27 3.96
N ASP A 179 3.47 23.14 3.71
CA ASP A 179 2.53 22.46 4.59
C ASP A 179 2.99 21.03 4.95
N ALA A 180 2.64 20.61 6.17
CA ALA A 180 2.92 19.26 6.64
C ALA A 180 2.10 18.16 5.92
N LEU A 181 1.13 18.55 5.09
CA LEU A 181 0.43 17.63 4.19
C LEU A 181 1.33 17.11 3.06
N LEU A 182 2.46 17.78 2.79
CA LEU A 182 3.43 17.36 1.80
C LEU A 182 4.56 16.58 2.47
N GLY A 183 4.86 15.41 1.94
CA GLY A 183 5.89 14.53 2.48
C GLY A 183 6.37 13.50 1.49
N SER A 184 6.90 12.40 2.00
CA SER A 184 7.49 11.33 1.18
C SER A 184 6.72 10.04 1.24
N SER A 185 6.57 9.38 0.09
CA SER A 185 6.38 7.93 -0.07
C SER A 185 7.74 7.33 -0.41
N ALA A 186 8.54 7.07 0.64
CA ALA A 186 9.92 6.67 0.46
C ALA A 186 10.02 5.24 -0.11
N ASP A 187 10.44 5.11 -1.36
CA ASP A 187 10.80 3.81 -1.93
C ASP A 187 12.24 3.46 -1.54
N VAL A 188 12.36 2.51 -0.64
CA VAL A 188 13.67 2.13 -0.06
C VAL A 188 14.54 1.36 -1.05
N GLY A 189 13.95 0.61 -1.99
CA GLY A 189 14.68 -0.08 -3.06
C GLY A 189 15.21 0.89 -4.10
N HIS A 190 14.41 1.89 -4.47
CA HIS A 190 14.84 2.91 -5.42
C HIS A 190 15.94 3.82 -4.83
N PHE A 191 15.91 4.12 -3.53
CA PHE A 191 17.08 4.78 -2.92
C PHE A 191 18.35 3.97 -3.13
N LYS A 192 18.31 2.66 -2.89
CA LYS A 192 19.50 1.81 -3.10
C LYS A 192 19.92 1.78 -4.56
N ARG A 193 18.96 1.70 -5.50
CA ARG A 193 19.24 1.75 -6.95
C ARG A 193 19.90 3.08 -7.37
N MET A 194 19.65 4.18 -6.63
CA MET A 194 20.28 5.49 -6.84
C MET A 194 21.57 5.71 -6.01
N ASN A 195 22.11 4.65 -5.39
CA ASN A 195 23.25 4.73 -4.48
C ASN A 195 23.02 5.63 -3.25
N VAL A 196 21.77 5.80 -2.83
CA VAL A 196 21.39 6.43 -1.57
C VAL A 196 21.18 5.32 -0.54
N GLU A 197 21.85 5.44 0.62
CA GLU A 197 21.67 4.45 1.68
C GLU A 197 20.27 4.59 2.33
N PRO A 198 19.40 3.56 2.28
CA PRO A 198 18.01 3.69 2.72
C PRO A 198 17.85 4.15 4.17
N ILE A 199 18.67 3.64 5.09
CA ILE A 199 18.58 4.06 6.50
C ILE A 199 18.94 5.54 6.67
N SER A 200 19.91 6.05 5.90
CA SER A 200 20.25 7.48 5.91
C SER A 200 19.13 8.32 5.34
N ALA A 201 18.53 7.90 4.21
CA ALA A 201 17.38 8.54 3.62
C ALA A 201 16.18 8.63 4.59
N LEU A 202 15.87 7.52 5.27
CA LEU A 202 14.80 7.51 6.27
C LEU A 202 15.08 8.44 7.45
N LYS A 203 16.35 8.58 7.89
CA LYS A 203 16.73 9.54 8.94
C LYS A 203 16.53 10.98 8.50
N GLU A 204 16.96 11.32 7.30
CA GLU A 204 16.80 12.66 6.73
C GLU A 204 15.33 13.03 6.58
N LEU A 205 14.48 12.10 6.12
CA LEU A 205 13.05 12.29 5.95
C LEU A 205 12.24 12.25 7.25
N GLN A 206 12.88 12.19 8.43
CA GLN A 206 12.18 12.15 9.71
C GLN A 206 11.19 13.32 9.85
N GLY A 207 9.92 12.99 10.14
CA GLY A 207 8.83 13.97 10.29
C GLY A 207 8.15 14.35 8.97
N ARG A 208 8.65 13.87 7.83
CA ARG A 208 8.05 14.07 6.51
C ARG A 208 7.62 12.75 5.83
N LEU A 209 7.83 11.60 6.46
CA LEU A 209 7.35 10.33 5.94
C LEU A 209 5.82 10.21 6.10
N ILE A 210 5.12 9.94 5.01
CA ILE A 210 3.68 9.67 4.94
C ILE A 210 3.44 8.17 4.72
N SER A 211 4.13 7.60 3.74
CA SER A 211 4.13 6.18 3.42
C SER A 211 5.53 5.73 2.99
N LEU A 212 5.68 4.45 2.75
CA LEU A 212 6.86 3.85 2.14
C LEU A 212 6.40 2.90 1.05
N HIS A 213 7.09 2.87 -0.09
CA HIS A 213 7.14 1.67 -0.91
C HIS A 213 8.27 0.82 -0.34
N PHE A 214 7.87 -0.26 0.33
CA PHE A 214 8.79 -1.05 1.12
C PHE A 214 9.10 -2.35 0.41
N LYS A 215 10.36 -2.58 0.15
CA LYS A 215 10.86 -3.73 -0.60
C LYS A 215 12.24 -4.16 -0.10
N ASP A 216 12.70 -5.32 -0.48
CA ASP A 216 14.09 -5.76 -0.39
C ASP A 216 14.54 -6.17 -1.78
N ILE A 217 15.80 -5.99 -2.10
CA ILE A 217 16.35 -6.19 -3.44
C ILE A 217 17.67 -6.95 -3.38
N ALA A 218 17.96 -7.69 -4.42
CA ALA A 218 19.23 -8.42 -4.56
C ALA A 218 19.79 -8.28 -5.97
N PRO A 219 21.14 -8.35 -6.14
CA PRO A 219 21.75 -8.43 -7.46
C PRO A 219 21.34 -9.69 -8.20
N GLN A 220 20.98 -9.55 -9.46
CA GLN A 220 20.77 -10.69 -10.35
C GLN A 220 22.09 -11.28 -10.81
N GLU A 221 22.17 -12.60 -10.90
CA GLU A 221 23.41 -13.33 -11.27
C GLU A 221 23.95 -12.94 -12.66
N ASN A 222 23.06 -12.55 -13.59
CA ASN A 222 23.43 -12.42 -15.01
C ASN A 222 23.63 -10.99 -15.51
N ASN A 223 23.20 -9.95 -14.80
CA ASN A 223 23.21 -8.58 -15.32
C ASN A 223 23.49 -7.47 -14.30
N ASN A 224 23.73 -7.83 -13.06
CA ASN A 224 23.98 -6.88 -11.97
C ASN A 224 22.80 -5.90 -11.69
N THR A 225 21.60 -6.14 -12.24
CA THR A 225 20.41 -5.39 -11.87
C THR A 225 19.97 -5.78 -10.46
N LEU A 226 19.37 -4.83 -9.75
CA LEU A 226 18.81 -5.07 -8.43
C LEU A 226 17.31 -5.37 -8.60
N GLU A 227 16.91 -6.62 -8.34
CA GLU A 227 15.53 -7.07 -8.42
C GLU A 227 14.93 -7.32 -7.04
N ASP A 228 13.61 -7.26 -6.97
CA ASP A 228 12.89 -7.46 -5.72
C ASP A 228 12.98 -8.92 -5.27
N VAL A 229 13.19 -9.11 -3.97
CA VAL A 229 13.27 -10.42 -3.33
C VAL A 229 12.46 -10.44 -2.03
N VAL A 230 12.25 -11.62 -1.47
CA VAL A 230 11.60 -11.78 -0.15
C VAL A 230 12.34 -10.93 0.90
N TRP A 231 11.61 -10.18 1.68
CA TRP A 231 12.19 -9.28 2.68
C TRP A 231 13.07 -10.02 3.69
N GLY A 232 14.26 -9.49 3.89
CA GLY A 232 15.30 -10.08 4.74
C GLY A 232 16.20 -11.10 4.04
N THR A 233 16.04 -11.30 2.73
CA THR A 233 16.93 -12.16 1.92
C THR A 233 17.80 -11.38 0.95
N GLY A 234 17.54 -10.07 0.80
CA GLY A 234 18.27 -9.18 -0.09
C GLY A 234 19.43 -8.45 0.59
N VAL A 235 19.78 -7.32 -0.01
CA VAL A 235 20.91 -6.48 0.44
C VAL A 235 20.50 -5.33 1.34
N LEU A 236 19.18 -5.11 1.54
CA LEU A 236 18.71 -4.06 2.43
C LEU A 236 18.62 -4.59 3.87
N ASP A 237 19.12 -3.81 4.82
CA ASP A 237 18.93 -4.15 6.24
C ASP A 237 17.52 -3.77 6.69
N VAL A 238 16.54 -4.60 6.29
CA VAL A 238 15.14 -4.43 6.63
C VAL A 238 14.92 -4.27 8.13
N LYS A 239 15.63 -5.03 8.95
CA LYS A 239 15.50 -4.96 10.41
C LYS A 239 15.94 -3.59 10.94
N SER A 240 17.08 -3.08 10.51
CA SER A 240 17.57 -1.76 10.93
C SER A 240 16.71 -0.62 10.42
N MET A 241 16.13 -0.73 9.22
CA MET A 241 15.13 0.24 8.72
C MET A 241 13.90 0.28 9.62
N LEU A 242 13.35 -0.86 10.01
CA LEU A 242 12.21 -0.94 10.94
C LEU A 242 12.56 -0.40 12.33
N GLN A 243 13.80 -0.64 12.84
CA GLN A 243 14.27 -0.07 14.10
C GLN A 243 14.33 1.47 14.03
N GLU A 244 14.82 2.00 12.91
CA GLU A 244 14.88 3.45 12.69
C GLU A 244 13.48 4.07 12.63
N LEU A 245 12.55 3.48 11.88
CA LEU A 245 11.17 3.94 11.79
C LEU A 245 10.45 3.89 13.17
N LYS A 246 10.76 2.87 13.98
CA LYS A 246 10.29 2.82 15.37
C LYS A 246 10.90 3.96 16.21
N ARG A 247 12.22 4.23 16.10
CA ARG A 247 12.88 5.34 16.78
C ARG A 247 12.21 6.68 16.45
N GLN A 248 11.84 6.89 15.18
CA GLN A 248 11.13 8.07 14.71
C GLN A 248 9.67 8.14 15.15
N LYS A 249 9.13 7.08 15.74
CA LYS A 249 7.70 6.92 16.05
C LYS A 249 6.83 7.07 14.78
N PHE A 250 7.34 6.61 13.64
CA PHE A 250 6.62 6.64 12.39
C PHE A 250 5.24 6.00 12.53
N LYS A 251 4.25 6.63 11.91
CA LYS A 251 2.88 6.11 11.79
C LYS A 251 2.42 6.33 10.35
N GLY A 252 2.19 5.25 9.64
CA GLY A 252 1.85 5.33 8.22
C GLY A 252 1.79 3.95 7.57
N TYR A 253 1.93 3.96 6.27
CA TYR A 253 1.78 2.79 5.45
C TYR A 253 3.14 2.24 5.00
N PHE A 254 3.30 0.93 5.15
CA PHE A 254 4.33 0.14 4.50
C PHE A 254 3.65 -0.52 3.30
N THR A 255 3.72 0.14 2.17
CA THR A 255 3.09 -0.34 0.94
C THR A 255 4.06 -1.32 0.27
N ILE A 256 3.65 -2.58 0.22
CA ILE A 256 4.41 -3.64 -0.42
C ILE A 256 4.32 -3.41 -1.93
N GLU A 257 5.45 -3.18 -2.56
CA GLU A 257 5.60 -3.23 -4.00
C GLU A 257 6.63 -4.31 -4.31
N TYR A 258 6.20 -5.37 -4.98
CA TYR A 258 7.01 -6.53 -5.29
C TYR A 258 7.03 -6.76 -6.79
N GLU A 259 8.13 -6.37 -7.42
CA GLU A 259 8.29 -6.31 -8.86
C GLU A 259 9.07 -7.52 -9.41
N ALA A 260 8.66 -8.72 -9.00
CA ALA A 260 9.21 -9.98 -9.46
C ALA A 260 8.12 -11.05 -9.52
N ASN A 261 8.38 -12.16 -10.21
CA ASN A 261 7.48 -13.31 -10.33
C ASN A 261 6.00 -12.92 -10.57
N TRP A 262 5.79 -12.02 -11.53
CA TRP A 262 4.55 -11.31 -11.79
C TRP A 262 3.28 -12.17 -11.89
N GLU A 263 3.41 -13.41 -12.37
CA GLU A 263 2.28 -14.31 -12.51
C GLU A 263 1.90 -15.00 -11.20
N ASN A 264 2.88 -15.23 -10.29
CA ASN A 264 2.66 -16.03 -9.07
C ASN A 264 3.50 -15.54 -7.88
N ASN A 265 3.41 -14.27 -7.55
CA ASN A 265 4.21 -13.63 -6.49
C ASN A 265 3.60 -13.71 -5.07
N LEU A 266 2.36 -14.22 -4.92
CA LEU A 266 1.70 -14.30 -3.61
C LEU A 266 2.50 -15.05 -2.53
N PRO A 267 3.14 -16.22 -2.80
CA PRO A 267 3.94 -16.91 -1.79
C PRO A 267 5.08 -16.06 -1.24
N GLU A 268 5.84 -15.38 -2.12
CA GLU A 268 6.99 -14.54 -1.76
C GLU A 268 6.57 -13.29 -0.98
N ILE A 269 5.45 -12.68 -1.38
CA ILE A 269 4.85 -11.57 -0.64
C ILE A 269 4.40 -12.04 0.76
N LYS A 270 3.83 -13.22 0.86
CA LYS A 270 3.42 -13.78 2.15
C LYS A 270 4.62 -14.01 3.07
N GLU A 271 5.73 -14.52 2.57
CA GLU A 271 6.97 -14.68 3.33
C GLU A 271 7.50 -13.32 3.80
N SER A 272 7.45 -12.30 2.93
CA SER A 272 7.83 -10.92 3.27
C SER A 272 6.96 -10.34 4.40
N ILE A 273 5.65 -10.56 4.35
CA ILE A 273 4.70 -10.17 5.40
C ILE A 273 5.02 -10.89 6.72
N ASP A 274 5.32 -12.18 6.66
CA ASP A 274 5.65 -12.98 7.86
C ASP A 274 6.97 -12.52 8.48
N TYR A 275 7.97 -12.19 7.66
CA TYR A 275 9.23 -11.60 8.11
C TYR A 275 8.99 -10.24 8.81
N PHE A 276 8.22 -9.34 8.19
CA PHE A 276 7.86 -8.06 8.80
C PHE A 276 7.18 -8.25 10.16
N ASN A 277 6.18 -9.14 10.23
CA ASN A 277 5.46 -9.40 11.47
C ASN A 277 6.35 -9.97 12.57
N LYS A 278 7.32 -10.84 12.21
CA LYS A 278 8.32 -11.37 13.13
C LYS A 278 9.16 -10.23 13.72
N ILE A 279 9.73 -9.38 12.87
CA ILE A 279 10.57 -8.26 13.33
C ILE A 279 9.73 -7.25 14.13
N ALA A 280 8.54 -6.90 13.67
CA ALA A 280 7.66 -6.00 14.41
C ALA A 280 7.32 -6.55 15.81
N LYS A 281 7.13 -7.87 15.95
CA LYS A 281 6.89 -8.51 17.26
C LYS A 281 8.12 -8.41 18.19
N GLU A 282 9.32 -8.50 17.63
CA GLU A 282 10.58 -8.33 18.39
C GLU A 282 10.77 -6.88 18.88
N LEU A 283 10.28 -5.92 18.09
CA LEU A 283 10.43 -4.50 18.39
C LEU A 283 9.49 -3.99 19.49
N TRP A 284 8.34 -4.63 19.73
CA TRP A 284 7.35 -4.29 20.76
C TRP A 284 6.97 -5.46 21.66
#